data_62a95ecb477b23babf36888a1c533022
#
_entry.id   62a95ecb477b23babf36888a1c533022
#
_cell.length_a   1.000
_cell.length_b   1.000
_cell.length_c   1.000
_cell.angle_alpha   90.00
_cell.angle_beta   90.00
_cell.angle_gamma   90.00
#
_symmetry.space_group_name_H-M   'P 1'
#
loop_
_entity.id
_entity.type
_entity.pdbx_description
1 polymer ?
#
loop_
_entity_poly.entity_id
_entity_poly.type
_entity_poly.pdbx_seq_one_letter_code
_entity_poly.pdbx_strand_id
1 'polypeptide(L)'
;MSMKNINILSDMIKEAILGNQTIYITGIGKPGYIAQKNAATLKSIMVDGQFIDACLAGHGDLGPISVDKPSLLIAMSKSGCSNELYVLFKYMKQLRPKCKVVMICMSNEMQLNKVRSCKDIDFICHIKTDPGELDGFGIVPATSNIIFEAVMSTAISGAFKSKELGIVNMCERLQKSHPSGTLQSKVTNLLNTLRN
;
A
#
# COMPACT_ATOMS: atom_id res chain seq x y z
N MET A 1 1.59 -11.87 -13.61
CA MET A 1 1.67 -11.24 -12.25
C MET A 1 1.64 -12.36 -11.21
N SER A 2 2.58 -12.41 -10.26
CA SER A 2 2.58 -13.48 -9.24
C SER A 2 1.49 -13.19 -8.21
N MET A 3 0.33 -13.83 -8.33
CA MET A 3 -0.79 -13.72 -7.37
C MET A 3 -0.35 -14.04 -5.94
N LYS A 4 0.64 -14.93 -5.77
CA LYS A 4 1.18 -15.30 -4.45
C LYS A 4 1.65 -14.08 -3.65
N ASN A 5 2.43 -13.18 -4.25
CA ASN A 5 2.94 -12.00 -3.56
C ASN A 5 1.82 -11.02 -3.19
N ILE A 6 0.82 -10.89 -4.06
CA ILE A 6 -0.33 -10.02 -3.79
C ILE A 6 -1.19 -10.59 -2.65
N ASN A 7 -1.36 -11.91 -2.59
CA ASN A 7 -2.10 -12.55 -1.49
C ASN A 7 -1.38 -12.34 -0.16
N ILE A 8 -0.04 -12.47 -0.11
CA ILE A 8 0.72 -12.16 1.11
C ILE A 8 0.54 -10.68 1.52
N LEU A 9 0.61 -9.76 0.55
CA LEU A 9 0.35 -8.33 0.81
C LEU A 9 -1.08 -8.11 1.33
N SER A 10 -2.08 -8.80 0.75
CA SER A 10 -3.47 -8.76 1.24
C SER A 10 -3.58 -9.22 2.69
N ASP A 11 -2.89 -10.30 3.05
CA ASP A 11 -2.89 -10.82 4.42
C ASP A 11 -2.21 -9.83 5.39
N MET A 12 -1.10 -9.20 5.00
CA MET A 12 -0.46 -8.16 5.81
C MET A 12 -1.37 -6.94 6.02
N ILE A 13 -2.09 -6.50 4.98
CA ILE A 13 -3.08 -5.42 5.07
C ILE A 13 -4.24 -5.84 5.98
N LYS A 14 -4.75 -7.08 5.83
CA LYS A 14 -5.79 -7.64 6.71
C LYS A 14 -5.36 -7.63 8.17
N GLU A 15 -4.17 -8.13 8.47
CA GLU A 15 -3.61 -8.13 9.84
C GLU A 15 -3.53 -6.71 10.41
N ALA A 16 -3.07 -5.74 9.59
CA ALA A 16 -3.00 -4.35 10.01
C ALA A 16 -4.38 -3.76 10.32
N ILE A 17 -5.39 -4.05 9.49
CA ILE A 17 -6.77 -3.59 9.70
C ILE A 17 -7.38 -4.21 10.96
N LEU A 18 -7.24 -5.53 11.15
CA LEU A 18 -7.75 -6.24 12.33
C LEU A 18 -7.05 -5.78 13.62
N GLY A 19 -5.75 -5.49 13.54
CA GLY A 19 -4.96 -4.98 14.66
C GLY A 19 -5.12 -3.47 14.89
N ASN A 20 -6.01 -2.79 14.16
CA ASN A 20 -6.20 -1.33 14.20
C ASN A 20 -4.87 -0.55 14.06
N GLN A 21 -4.00 -1.02 13.18
CA GLN A 21 -2.69 -0.43 12.92
C GLN A 21 -2.82 0.66 11.85
N THR A 22 -1.96 1.67 11.93
CA THR A 22 -1.79 2.63 10.85
C THR A 22 -1.04 1.98 9.68
N ILE A 23 -1.57 2.17 8.46
CA ILE A 23 -0.94 1.74 7.21
C ILE A 23 -0.35 2.98 6.52
N TYR A 24 0.96 3.08 6.54
CA TYR A 24 1.71 4.12 5.85
C TYR A 24 2.01 3.69 4.42
N ILE A 25 1.84 4.60 3.45
CA ILE A 25 2.14 4.33 2.05
C ILE A 25 3.06 5.41 1.54
N THR A 26 4.09 5.03 0.78
CA THR A 26 5.11 5.94 0.24
C THR A 26 5.58 5.55 -1.15
N GLY A 27 6.22 6.47 -1.82
CA GLY A 27 6.88 6.32 -3.12
C GLY A 27 7.51 7.63 -3.54
N ILE A 28 8.50 7.57 -4.44
CA ILE A 28 9.19 8.77 -4.94
C ILE A 28 8.68 9.14 -6.33
N GLY A 29 8.41 10.43 -6.55
CA GLY A 29 7.89 10.93 -7.82
C GLY A 29 6.48 10.42 -8.11
N LYS A 30 6.22 9.91 -9.32
CA LYS A 30 4.88 9.44 -9.74
C LYS A 30 4.34 8.30 -8.87
N PRO A 31 5.10 7.29 -8.42
CA PRO A 31 4.65 6.33 -7.41
C PRO A 31 4.17 6.98 -6.10
N GLY A 32 4.70 8.16 -5.73
CA GLY A 32 4.22 8.92 -4.57
C GLY A 32 2.78 9.40 -4.71
N TYR A 33 2.36 9.83 -5.91
CA TYR A 33 0.95 10.19 -6.17
C TYR A 33 0.03 8.97 -6.08
N ILE A 34 0.50 7.80 -6.54
CA ILE A 34 -0.23 6.54 -6.35
C ILE A 34 -0.33 6.18 -4.86
N ALA A 35 0.73 6.42 -4.10
CA ALA A 35 0.74 6.23 -2.64
C ALA A 35 -0.29 7.12 -1.94
N GLN A 36 -0.34 8.42 -2.30
CA GLN A 36 -1.34 9.36 -1.76
C GLN A 36 -2.77 8.91 -2.08
N LYS A 37 -3.03 8.51 -3.34
CA LYS A 37 -4.35 7.98 -3.76
C LYS A 37 -4.73 6.75 -2.94
N ASN A 38 -3.81 5.82 -2.71
CA ASN A 38 -4.10 4.61 -1.96
C ASN A 38 -4.29 4.88 -0.46
N ALA A 39 -3.58 5.85 0.12
CA ALA A 39 -3.85 6.34 1.47
C ALA A 39 -5.27 6.91 1.58
N ALA A 40 -5.72 7.70 0.60
CA ALA A 40 -7.08 8.19 0.52
C ALA A 40 -8.11 7.05 0.36
N THR A 41 -7.79 6.02 -0.43
CA THR A 41 -8.64 4.82 -0.57
C THR A 41 -8.82 4.10 0.78
N LEU A 42 -7.75 3.90 1.56
CA LEU A 42 -7.84 3.30 2.89
C LEU A 42 -8.73 4.15 3.83
N LYS A 43 -8.55 5.47 3.83
CA LYS A 43 -9.41 6.39 4.62
C LYS A 43 -10.88 6.27 4.22
N SER A 44 -11.18 6.11 2.93
CA SER A 44 -12.54 5.97 2.43
C SER A 44 -13.27 4.71 2.93
N ILE A 45 -12.53 3.72 3.40
CA ILE A 45 -13.03 2.50 4.03
C ILE A 45 -12.74 2.47 5.55
N MET A 46 -12.57 3.65 6.15
CA MET A 46 -12.31 3.82 7.59
C MET A 46 -11.13 2.99 8.11
N VAL A 47 -10.06 2.90 7.31
CA VAL A 47 -8.76 2.37 7.71
C VAL A 47 -7.80 3.55 7.87
N ASP A 48 -7.00 3.57 8.93
CA ASP A 48 -6.01 4.60 9.17
C ASP A 48 -4.86 4.48 8.15
N GLY A 49 -5.09 5.01 6.94
CA GLY A 49 -4.14 5.09 5.84
C GLY A 49 -3.48 6.46 5.77
N GLN A 50 -2.15 6.52 5.84
CA GLN A 50 -1.37 7.75 5.82
C GLN A 50 -0.34 7.71 4.69
N PHE A 51 -0.16 8.84 3.99
CA PHE A 51 0.97 9.03 3.08
C PHE A 51 2.16 9.57 3.88
N ILE A 52 3.36 9.05 3.61
CA ILE A 52 4.62 9.59 4.11
C ILE A 52 5.47 9.98 2.91
N ASP A 53 5.96 11.22 2.91
CA ASP A 53 6.98 11.65 1.98
C ASP A 53 8.35 11.15 2.44
N ALA A 54 8.97 10.26 1.68
CA ALA A 54 10.25 9.68 2.06
C ALA A 54 11.40 10.71 2.10
N CYS A 55 11.28 11.82 1.35
CA CYS A 55 12.27 12.90 1.36
C CYS A 55 12.16 13.76 2.63
N LEU A 56 10.94 13.93 3.16
CA LEU A 56 10.68 14.75 4.36
C LEU A 56 10.73 13.95 5.66
N ALA A 57 10.73 12.63 5.58
CA ALA A 57 10.70 11.75 6.74
C ALA A 57 11.80 12.06 7.78
N GLY A 58 13.02 12.37 7.31
CA GLY A 58 14.15 12.76 8.18
C GLY A 58 14.02 14.16 8.79
N HIS A 59 13.01 14.93 8.40
CA HIS A 59 12.79 16.33 8.83
C HIS A 59 11.60 16.49 9.79
N GLY A 60 11.15 15.41 10.42
CA GLY A 60 10.13 15.44 11.46
C GLY A 60 8.83 14.71 11.13
N ASP A 61 8.58 14.33 9.88
CA ASP A 61 7.33 13.66 9.45
C ASP A 61 7.12 12.27 10.10
N LEU A 62 8.19 11.70 10.69
CA LEU A 62 8.08 10.48 11.49
C LEU A 62 7.55 10.72 12.91
N GLY A 63 7.44 11.98 13.36
CA GLY A 63 7.02 12.32 14.71
C GLY A 63 5.66 11.70 15.12
N PRO A 64 4.61 11.78 14.30
CA PRO A 64 3.29 11.22 14.64
C PRO A 64 3.25 9.69 14.67
N ILE A 65 4.26 9.00 14.13
CA ILE A 65 4.30 7.54 14.09
C ILE A 65 4.62 6.99 15.48
N SER A 66 3.73 6.17 16.02
CA SER A 66 3.91 5.59 17.35
C SER A 66 5.15 4.69 17.41
N VAL A 67 5.91 4.80 18.49
CA VAL A 67 7.04 3.92 18.81
C VAL A 67 6.53 2.56 19.30
N ASP A 68 5.44 2.57 20.07
CA ASP A 68 4.97 1.40 20.81
C ASP A 68 3.90 0.58 20.08
N LYS A 69 3.20 1.19 19.13
CA LYS A 69 2.17 0.50 18.35
C LYS A 69 2.74 -0.09 17.05
N PRO A 70 2.33 -1.31 16.69
CA PRO A 70 2.68 -1.86 15.39
C PRO A 70 2.06 -1.02 14.27
N SER A 71 2.75 -0.99 13.13
CA SER A 71 2.30 -0.31 11.91
C SER A 71 2.82 -1.04 10.67
N LEU A 72 2.28 -0.70 9.50
CA LEU A 72 2.68 -1.25 8.22
C LEU A 72 3.10 -0.11 7.29
N LEU A 73 4.32 -0.15 6.77
CA LEU A 73 4.80 0.75 5.73
C LEU A 73 4.86 0.01 4.39
N ILE A 74 4.16 0.53 3.38
CA ILE A 74 4.16 0.00 2.02
C ILE A 74 4.82 1.03 1.10
N ALA A 75 5.96 0.67 0.52
CA ALA A 75 6.70 1.51 -0.40
C ALA A 75 6.58 1.01 -1.84
N MET A 76 6.46 1.91 -2.80
CA MET A 76 6.36 1.60 -4.23
C MET A 76 7.52 2.22 -5.00
N SER A 77 8.27 1.39 -5.74
CA SER A 77 9.35 1.83 -6.62
C SER A 77 9.55 0.86 -7.78
N LYS A 78 9.53 1.34 -9.04
CA LYS A 78 9.70 0.46 -10.21
C LYS A 78 11.00 -0.34 -10.10
N SER A 79 12.13 0.33 -9.91
CA SER A 79 13.44 -0.32 -9.76
C SER A 79 13.67 -0.92 -8.37
N GLY A 80 12.93 -0.45 -7.35
CA GLY A 80 13.23 -0.76 -5.95
C GLY A 80 14.51 -0.11 -5.43
N CYS A 81 15.15 0.79 -6.19
CA CYS A 81 16.50 1.30 -5.89
C CYS A 81 16.55 2.79 -5.48
N SER A 82 15.43 3.44 -5.21
CA SER A 82 15.40 4.84 -4.76
C SER A 82 16.04 4.98 -3.38
N ASN A 83 17.13 5.74 -3.30
CA ASN A 83 17.93 5.86 -2.07
C ASN A 83 17.11 6.47 -0.91
N GLU A 84 16.21 7.40 -1.21
CA GLU A 84 15.33 8.06 -0.24
C GLU A 84 14.46 7.03 0.52
N LEU A 85 14.00 5.99 -0.18
CA LEU A 85 13.24 4.90 0.46
C LEU A 85 14.12 4.08 1.41
N TYR A 86 15.38 3.81 1.05
CA TYR A 86 16.29 3.09 1.94
C TYR A 86 16.65 3.89 3.20
N VAL A 87 16.77 5.21 3.07
CA VAL A 87 16.96 6.11 4.22
C VAL A 87 15.73 6.05 5.13
N LEU A 88 14.52 6.14 4.54
CA LEU A 88 13.27 6.01 5.30
C LEU A 88 13.19 4.65 6.00
N PHE A 89 13.49 3.52 5.33
CA PHE A 89 13.43 2.19 5.93
C PHE A 89 14.36 2.06 7.11
N LYS A 90 15.60 2.57 6.99
CA LYS A 90 16.55 2.61 8.08
C LYS A 90 15.99 3.39 9.29
N TYR A 91 15.43 4.58 9.07
CA TYR A 91 14.80 5.36 10.13
C TYR A 91 13.61 4.62 10.76
N MET A 92 12.75 4.00 9.94
CA MET A 92 11.63 3.23 10.44
C MET A 92 12.08 2.08 11.34
N LYS A 93 13.11 1.32 10.94
CA LYS A 93 13.64 0.22 11.77
C LYS A 93 14.32 0.69 13.05
N GLN A 94 15.04 1.81 12.99
CA GLN A 94 15.73 2.36 14.16
C GLN A 94 14.78 3.03 15.16
N LEU A 95 13.81 3.80 14.66
CA LEU A 95 12.95 4.65 15.48
C LEU A 95 11.57 4.06 15.72
N ARG A 96 11.14 3.09 14.89
CA ARG A 96 9.81 2.47 14.92
C ARG A 96 9.95 0.95 14.71
N PRO A 97 10.60 0.23 15.63
CA PRO A 97 10.98 -1.18 15.42
C PRO A 97 9.78 -2.13 15.22
N LYS A 98 8.58 -1.73 15.65
CA LYS A 98 7.35 -2.49 15.44
C LYS A 98 6.70 -2.26 14.07
N CYS A 99 7.29 -1.39 13.21
CA CYS A 99 6.81 -1.19 11.86
C CYS A 99 7.30 -2.30 10.92
N LYS A 100 6.36 -2.98 10.27
CA LYS A 100 6.67 -3.88 9.16
C LYS A 100 6.84 -3.06 7.88
N VAL A 101 7.89 -3.32 7.12
CA VAL A 101 8.23 -2.62 5.88
C VAL A 101 8.05 -3.53 4.68
N VAL A 102 7.26 -3.10 3.72
CA VAL A 102 6.99 -3.80 2.45
C VAL A 102 7.49 -2.96 1.28
N MET A 103 8.21 -3.58 0.35
CA MET A 103 8.57 -2.99 -0.93
C MET A 103 7.77 -3.65 -2.06
N ILE A 104 7.02 -2.86 -2.82
CA ILE A 104 6.42 -3.29 -4.09
C ILE A 104 7.33 -2.80 -5.21
N CYS A 105 7.86 -3.71 -6.04
CA CYS A 105 8.77 -3.36 -7.12
C CYS A 105 8.62 -4.25 -8.35
N MET A 106 9.13 -3.74 -9.50
CA MET A 106 9.21 -4.44 -10.79
C MET A 106 10.68 -4.60 -11.21
N SER A 107 11.56 -4.71 -10.24
CA SER A 107 13.02 -4.78 -10.40
C SER A 107 13.46 -5.88 -11.35
N ASN A 108 14.46 -5.62 -12.19
CA ASN A 108 15.21 -6.68 -12.86
C ASN A 108 16.04 -7.47 -11.83
N GLU A 109 16.67 -8.58 -12.23
CA GLU A 109 17.39 -9.46 -11.27
C GLU A 109 18.53 -8.73 -10.53
N MET A 110 19.27 -7.85 -11.19
CA MET A 110 20.35 -7.09 -10.55
C MET A 110 19.80 -6.13 -9.48
N GLN A 111 18.75 -5.40 -9.80
CA GLN A 111 18.07 -4.50 -8.89
C GLN A 111 17.41 -5.28 -7.74
N LEU A 112 16.78 -6.41 -8.05
CA LEU A 112 16.11 -7.26 -7.06
C LEU A 112 17.10 -7.83 -6.04
N ASN A 113 18.31 -8.16 -6.45
CA ASN A 113 19.37 -8.59 -5.54
C ASN A 113 19.74 -7.47 -4.55
N LYS A 114 19.80 -6.21 -5.01
CA LYS A 114 19.98 -5.06 -4.13
C LYS A 114 18.80 -4.92 -3.14
N VAL A 115 17.56 -5.05 -3.61
CA VAL A 115 16.37 -4.99 -2.74
C VAL A 115 16.40 -6.11 -1.69
N ARG A 116 16.73 -7.34 -2.10
CA ARG A 116 16.84 -8.52 -1.21
C ARG A 116 17.95 -8.38 -0.17
N SER A 117 19.01 -7.65 -0.47
CA SER A 117 20.12 -7.42 0.48
C SER A 117 19.78 -6.40 1.59
N CYS A 118 18.69 -5.66 1.44
CA CYS A 118 18.24 -4.69 2.43
C CYS A 118 17.58 -5.39 3.61
N LYS A 119 18.24 -5.35 4.78
CA LYS A 119 17.73 -5.96 6.02
C LYS A 119 16.53 -5.23 6.64
N ASP A 120 16.27 -4.01 6.18
CA ASP A 120 15.20 -3.16 6.69
C ASP A 120 13.85 -3.41 5.99
N ILE A 121 13.80 -4.33 5.00
CA ILE A 121 12.59 -4.74 4.29
C ILE A 121 12.14 -6.10 4.83
N ASP A 122 10.93 -6.18 5.36
CA ASP A 122 10.35 -7.43 5.88
C ASP A 122 9.72 -8.28 4.77
N PHE A 123 9.16 -7.65 3.74
CA PHE A 123 8.54 -8.35 2.62
C PHE A 123 8.74 -7.61 1.29
N ILE A 124 9.06 -8.36 0.25
CA ILE A 124 9.21 -7.86 -1.12
C ILE A 124 8.08 -8.41 -1.98
N CYS A 125 7.14 -7.55 -2.33
CA CYS A 125 6.11 -7.83 -3.33
C CYS A 125 6.69 -7.58 -4.74
N HIS A 126 7.49 -8.51 -5.23
CA HIS A 126 8.09 -8.43 -6.56
C HIS A 126 7.07 -8.80 -7.64
N ILE A 127 6.89 -7.92 -8.61
CA ILE A 127 6.04 -8.09 -9.77
C ILE A 127 6.95 -8.43 -10.95
N LYS A 128 6.90 -9.68 -11.40
CA LYS A 128 7.80 -10.23 -12.43
C LYS A 128 7.54 -9.72 -13.86
N THR A 129 6.60 -8.79 -14.03
CA THR A 129 6.27 -8.30 -15.36
C THR A 129 6.71 -6.85 -15.48
N ASP A 130 7.50 -6.53 -16.49
CA ASP A 130 7.76 -5.17 -16.94
C ASP A 130 7.32 -5.09 -18.41
N PRO A 131 6.07 -4.66 -18.66
CA PRO A 131 5.55 -4.55 -20.02
C PRO A 131 6.16 -3.36 -20.80
N GLY A 132 7.13 -2.66 -20.22
CA GLY A 132 7.59 -1.38 -20.70
C GLY A 132 6.65 -0.23 -20.31
N GLU A 133 7.07 0.98 -20.60
CA GLU A 133 6.23 2.16 -20.39
C GLU A 133 5.49 2.53 -21.68
N LEU A 134 4.28 3.11 -21.56
CA LEU A 134 3.39 3.42 -22.68
C LEU A 134 3.76 4.70 -23.47
N ASP A 135 4.89 5.34 -23.15
CA ASP A 135 5.35 6.58 -23.79
C ASP A 135 6.02 6.37 -25.17
N GLY A 136 6.09 5.13 -25.65
CA GLY A 136 6.77 4.77 -26.88
C GLY A 136 8.32 4.74 -26.78
N PHE A 137 8.89 5.30 -25.73
CA PHE A 137 10.35 5.33 -25.48
C PHE A 137 10.75 4.43 -24.29
N GLY A 138 9.79 4.00 -23.50
CA GLY A 138 10.02 3.17 -22.30
C GLY A 138 10.58 3.94 -21.11
N ILE A 139 10.47 5.26 -21.08
CA ILE A 139 11.14 6.15 -20.12
C ILE A 139 10.17 6.72 -19.09
N VAL A 140 9.02 7.26 -19.54
CA VAL A 140 8.10 7.98 -18.66
C VAL A 140 7.25 6.98 -17.86
N PRO A 141 7.31 6.98 -16.52
CA PRO A 141 6.50 6.08 -15.69
C PRO A 141 5.00 6.30 -15.88
N ALA A 142 4.38 5.46 -16.67
CA ALA A 142 2.94 5.41 -16.93
C ALA A 142 2.39 4.02 -16.61
N THR A 143 2.81 3.00 -17.35
CA THR A 143 2.37 1.61 -17.13
C THR A 143 2.71 1.09 -15.74
N SER A 144 3.92 1.39 -15.24
CA SER A 144 4.34 1.01 -13.90
C SER A 144 3.40 1.58 -12.82
N ASN A 145 2.90 2.80 -12.97
CA ASN A 145 1.96 3.40 -12.04
C ASN A 145 0.58 2.72 -12.08
N ILE A 146 0.10 2.35 -13.27
CA ILE A 146 -1.15 1.60 -13.44
C ILE A 146 -1.03 0.23 -12.74
N ILE A 147 0.12 -0.43 -12.87
CA ILE A 147 0.36 -1.72 -12.23
C ILE A 147 0.41 -1.56 -10.69
N PHE A 148 1.08 -0.53 -10.15
CA PHE A 148 1.07 -0.27 -8.71
C PHE A 148 -0.34 -0.06 -8.18
N GLU A 149 -1.16 0.72 -8.90
CA GLU A 149 -2.55 0.94 -8.54
C GLU A 149 -3.35 -0.37 -8.56
N ALA A 150 -3.19 -1.17 -9.62
CA ALA A 150 -3.87 -2.47 -9.72
C ALA A 150 -3.47 -3.43 -8.59
N VAL A 151 -2.17 -3.48 -8.23
CA VAL A 151 -1.65 -4.30 -7.13
C VAL A 151 -2.24 -3.87 -5.80
N MET A 152 -2.20 -2.57 -5.50
CA MET A 152 -2.74 -2.04 -4.24
C MET A 152 -4.25 -2.24 -4.13
N SER A 153 -4.99 -1.93 -5.19
CA SER A 153 -6.45 -2.14 -5.23
C SER A 153 -6.82 -3.61 -5.06
N THR A 154 -6.06 -4.52 -5.69
CA THR A 154 -6.26 -5.97 -5.54
C THR A 154 -5.93 -6.43 -4.12
N ALA A 155 -4.84 -5.94 -3.53
CA ALA A 155 -4.43 -6.32 -2.20
C ALA A 155 -5.42 -5.82 -1.12
N ILE A 156 -5.87 -4.56 -1.22
CA ILE A 156 -6.88 -3.99 -0.31
C ILE A 156 -8.20 -4.76 -0.44
N SER A 157 -8.68 -4.99 -1.67
CA SER A 157 -9.90 -5.78 -1.92
C SER A 157 -9.76 -7.22 -1.41
N GLY A 158 -8.58 -7.83 -1.61
CA GLY A 158 -8.26 -9.17 -1.12
C GLY A 158 -8.37 -9.30 0.40
N ALA A 159 -7.92 -8.28 1.16
CA ALA A 159 -8.02 -8.25 2.61
C ALA A 159 -9.50 -8.35 3.07
N PHE A 160 -10.42 -7.67 2.37
CA PHE A 160 -11.86 -7.72 2.67
C PHE A 160 -12.60 -8.93 2.11
N LYS A 161 -11.95 -9.77 1.31
CA LYS A 161 -12.52 -11.09 0.92
C LYS A 161 -12.32 -12.15 2.02
N SER A 162 -11.57 -11.85 3.06
CA SER A 162 -11.36 -12.73 4.19
C SER A 162 -12.66 -12.90 5.00
N LYS A 163 -12.77 -14.02 5.72
CA LYS A 163 -13.93 -14.27 6.61
C LYS A 163 -13.99 -13.26 7.77
N GLU A 164 -12.83 -12.80 8.24
CA GLU A 164 -12.72 -11.93 9.41
C GLU A 164 -13.16 -10.49 9.10
N LEU A 165 -12.85 -9.96 7.92
CA LEU A 165 -13.28 -8.62 7.52
C LEU A 165 -14.62 -8.65 6.76
N GLY A 166 -14.70 -9.42 5.68
CA GLY A 166 -15.90 -9.58 4.88
C GLY A 166 -16.30 -8.36 4.03
N ILE A 167 -16.99 -8.62 2.93
CA ILE A 167 -17.47 -7.56 2.01
C ILE A 167 -18.52 -6.67 2.69
N VAL A 168 -19.34 -7.23 3.58
CA VAL A 168 -20.37 -6.47 4.32
C VAL A 168 -19.70 -5.41 5.19
N ASN A 169 -18.64 -5.77 5.93
CA ASN A 169 -17.87 -4.82 6.74
C ASN A 169 -17.27 -3.68 5.89
N MET A 170 -16.73 -4.00 4.71
CA MET A 170 -16.24 -2.97 3.80
C MET A 170 -17.35 -2.02 3.35
N CYS A 171 -18.52 -2.56 2.98
CA CYS A 171 -19.67 -1.76 2.57
C CYS A 171 -20.18 -0.86 3.71
N GLU A 172 -20.27 -1.38 4.94
CA GLU A 172 -20.66 -0.59 6.12
C GLU A 172 -19.70 0.57 6.40
N ARG A 173 -18.38 0.33 6.25
CA ARG A 173 -17.36 1.37 6.38
C ARG A 173 -17.51 2.44 5.29
N LEU A 174 -17.69 2.02 4.03
CA LEU A 174 -17.95 2.94 2.91
C LEU A 174 -19.22 3.77 3.14
N GLN A 175 -20.29 3.19 3.61
CA GLN A 175 -21.55 3.89 3.91
C GLN A 175 -21.35 4.98 4.98
N LYS A 176 -20.59 4.68 6.03
CA LYS A 176 -20.31 5.63 7.12
C LYS A 176 -19.38 6.77 6.67
N SER A 177 -18.44 6.50 5.79
CA SER A 177 -17.46 7.49 5.31
C SER A 177 -17.95 8.35 4.14
N HIS A 178 -19.04 7.94 3.47
CA HIS A 178 -19.65 8.66 2.35
C HIS A 178 -21.11 8.98 2.66
N PRO A 179 -21.39 10.08 3.40
CA PRO A 179 -22.73 10.39 3.89
C PRO A 179 -23.71 10.86 2.80
N SER A 180 -23.25 11.03 1.55
CA SER A 180 -24.07 11.53 0.43
C SER A 180 -23.55 11.02 -0.92
N GLY A 181 -24.36 11.24 -1.98
CA GLY A 181 -24.01 11.00 -3.36
C GLY A 181 -24.30 9.57 -3.86
N THR A 182 -23.95 9.32 -5.13
CA THR A 182 -24.28 8.07 -5.84
C THR A 182 -23.60 6.83 -5.23
N LEU A 183 -22.44 7.00 -4.62
CA LEU A 183 -21.72 5.89 -3.96
C LEU A 183 -22.50 5.39 -2.75
N GLN A 184 -23.04 6.29 -1.93
CA GLN A 184 -23.87 5.92 -0.77
C GLN A 184 -25.07 5.08 -1.20
N SER A 185 -25.82 5.53 -2.23
CA SER A 185 -26.97 4.80 -2.75
C SER A 185 -26.61 3.39 -3.24
N LYS A 186 -25.50 3.29 -4.00
CA LYS A 186 -25.00 1.98 -4.49
C LYS A 186 -24.63 1.05 -3.36
N VAL A 187 -23.92 1.54 -2.34
CA VAL A 187 -23.50 0.74 -1.18
C VAL A 187 -24.70 0.30 -0.36
N THR A 188 -25.68 1.18 -0.15
CA THR A 188 -26.91 0.84 0.58
C THR A 188 -27.68 -0.28 -0.13
N ASN A 189 -27.83 -0.18 -1.46
CA ASN A 189 -28.50 -1.22 -2.27
C ASN A 189 -27.75 -2.56 -2.18
N LEU A 190 -26.42 -2.53 -2.29
CA LEU A 190 -25.59 -3.73 -2.16
C LEU A 190 -25.73 -4.37 -0.77
N LEU A 191 -25.69 -3.58 0.29
CA LEU A 191 -25.86 -4.08 1.67
C LEU A 191 -27.22 -4.76 1.85
N ASN A 192 -28.30 -4.18 1.31
CA ASN A 192 -29.63 -4.79 1.37
C ASN A 192 -29.65 -6.14 0.65
N THR A 193 -28.96 -6.24 -0.51
CA THR A 193 -28.87 -7.52 -1.25
C THR A 193 -28.05 -8.58 -0.52
N LEU A 194 -27.00 -8.18 0.20
CA LEU A 194 -26.10 -9.12 0.91
C LEU A 194 -26.66 -9.61 2.26
N ARG A 195 -27.68 -8.93 2.80
CA ARG A 195 -28.31 -9.26 4.09
C ARG A 195 -29.59 -10.10 3.95
N ASN A 196 -30.16 -10.13 2.72
CA ASN A 196 -31.27 -10.99 2.32
C ASN A 196 -30.76 -12.31 1.73
#